data_67c5ffc4ab322b33bfed9f58b4660323
#
_entry.id   67c5ffc4ab322b33bfed9f58b4660323
#
_cell.length_a   1.000
_cell.length_b   1.000
_cell.length_c   1.000
_cell.angle_alpha   90.00
_cell.angle_beta   90.00
_cell.angle_gamma   90.00
#
_symmetry.space_group_name_H-M   'P 1'
#
loop_
_entity.id
_entity.type
_entity.pdbx_description
1 polymer ?
#
loop_
_entity_poly.entity_id
_entity_poly.type
_entity_poly.pdbx_seq_one_letter_code
_entity_poly.pdbx_strand_id
1 'polypeptide(L)'
;MPQTRSVDESFLALPLSALTDAALTRALDLGCEHADIRVERIRTQTISLRDARPEAVTDGEDLGLAVRVVHEGTWGFAAGVVLTAAEAVRLAEEAVAVATVSAAINSDRVELAPEPVYRDVTWVSEYETDPFELPDAEKTTLLTEFSERLLAADGVEHVQSSCMHVKEQKYYADTAGTRTRQQRVRIHPDFTALTVDRATGSFESMRTLAPPAGRGWEYLTGSSWDWGRELAEIPELLREKTKAPSVEAGRYDLVIDPSNLWLTIHESIGHATELDRALGYEAAYAGTSFATVDKLGTLQYGSPLLHVTGDRTTPNGLSTIGWDDEGVAGQEWDIVKDGVLVGYQVDRNMARLRGLPRSNGCAFADSPGHVPVQRMANVSLRPTPDGPSTDEIIGGVERGIYVVGDKSWSIDMQRYNFQFTGQRFYRIEDGKLAGQLRDVAYQATTTDFWGSMSVVGGPQTYVLGGAFNCGKAQPGQTAPVSHGCPTARFDQVSVLNTVQEAGR
;
A
#
# COMPACT_ATOMS: atom_id res chain seq x y z
N MET A 1 8.49 29.59 10.10
CA MET A 1 8.36 29.41 8.64
C MET A 1 8.45 27.92 8.41
N PRO A 2 7.61 27.28 7.61
CA PRO A 2 7.83 25.89 7.27
C PRO A 2 9.21 25.78 6.61
N GLN A 3 10.06 24.89 7.11
CA GLN A 3 11.33 24.58 6.47
C GLN A 3 11.05 24.16 5.02
N THR A 4 11.78 24.76 4.09
CA THR A 4 11.69 24.35 2.69
C THR A 4 12.20 22.92 2.62
N ARG A 5 11.32 21.96 2.39
CA ARG A 5 11.67 20.54 2.29
C ARG A 5 12.61 20.36 1.11
N SER A 6 13.73 19.73 1.35
CA SER A 6 14.74 19.42 0.32
C SER A 6 15.17 17.97 0.44
N VAL A 7 15.68 17.43 -0.64
CA VAL A 7 16.41 16.15 -0.61
C VAL A 7 17.68 16.35 0.23
N ASP A 8 18.04 15.39 1.07
CA ASP A 8 19.20 15.46 1.95
C ASP A 8 20.48 15.78 1.17
N GLU A 9 21.25 16.75 1.69
CA GLU A 9 22.51 17.19 1.05
C GLU A 9 23.51 16.03 0.90
N SER A 10 23.53 15.09 1.86
CA SER A 10 24.39 13.91 1.79
C SER A 10 24.07 12.98 0.62
N PHE A 11 22.80 12.91 0.18
CA PHE A 11 22.42 12.19 -1.02
C PHE A 11 22.78 13.01 -2.29
N LEU A 12 22.54 14.31 -2.26
CA LEU A 12 22.89 15.18 -3.39
C LEU A 12 24.40 15.30 -3.63
N ALA A 13 25.22 15.06 -2.61
CA ALA A 13 26.67 15.03 -2.71
C ALA A 13 27.24 13.77 -3.38
N LEU A 14 26.42 12.73 -3.61
CA LEU A 14 26.81 11.54 -4.39
C LEU A 14 27.17 11.96 -5.83
N PRO A 15 28.05 11.21 -6.52
CA PRO A 15 28.52 11.56 -7.87
C PRO A 15 27.49 11.31 -8.98
N LEU A 16 26.22 11.71 -8.75
CA LEU A 16 25.05 11.38 -9.56
C LEU A 16 25.24 11.69 -11.05
N SER A 17 25.74 12.88 -11.39
CA SER A 17 25.97 13.26 -12.79
C SER A 17 27.06 12.42 -13.45
N ALA A 18 28.18 12.16 -12.74
CA ALA A 18 29.27 11.35 -13.28
C ALA A 18 28.83 9.88 -13.53
N LEU A 19 27.99 9.32 -12.64
CA LEU A 19 27.40 7.98 -12.81
C LEU A 19 26.48 7.94 -14.03
N THR A 20 25.62 8.96 -14.16
CA THR A 20 24.68 9.09 -15.27
C THR A 20 25.39 9.19 -16.61
N ASP A 21 26.32 10.14 -16.73
CA ASP A 21 27.02 10.38 -17.98
C ASP A 21 27.82 9.14 -18.41
N ALA A 22 28.46 8.44 -17.47
CA ALA A 22 29.21 7.20 -17.72
C ALA A 22 28.29 6.06 -18.20
N ALA A 23 27.21 5.77 -17.46
CA ALA A 23 26.30 4.67 -17.79
C ALA A 23 25.55 4.89 -19.10
N LEU A 24 24.91 6.07 -19.24
CA LEU A 24 24.06 6.33 -20.41
C LEU A 24 24.85 6.52 -21.69
N THR A 25 26.05 7.16 -21.65
CA THR A 25 26.94 7.22 -22.81
C THR A 25 27.35 5.82 -23.24
N ARG A 26 27.76 4.96 -22.28
CA ARG A 26 28.16 3.60 -22.60
C ARG A 26 27.04 2.77 -23.21
N ALA A 27 25.82 2.87 -22.65
CA ALA A 27 24.65 2.18 -23.19
C ALA A 27 24.34 2.63 -24.64
N LEU A 28 24.40 3.92 -24.93
CA LEU A 28 24.22 4.46 -26.29
C LEU A 28 25.32 3.98 -27.26
N ASP A 29 26.58 3.98 -26.83
CA ASP A 29 27.71 3.46 -27.61
C ASP A 29 27.55 1.98 -27.97
N LEU A 30 26.86 1.22 -27.10
CA LEU A 30 26.52 -0.20 -27.31
C LEU A 30 25.25 -0.40 -28.15
N GLY A 31 24.60 0.68 -28.58
CA GLY A 31 23.43 0.64 -29.48
C GLY A 31 22.10 0.36 -28.77
N CYS A 32 21.96 0.68 -27.49
CA CYS A 32 20.68 0.54 -26.77
C CYS A 32 19.63 1.51 -27.33
N GLU A 33 18.39 1.02 -27.46
CA GLU A 33 17.22 1.79 -27.89
C GLU A 33 16.74 2.73 -26.76
N HIS A 34 16.94 2.31 -25.50
CA HIS A 34 16.69 3.05 -24.29
C HIS A 34 17.65 2.60 -23.19
N ALA A 35 18.06 3.52 -22.33
CA ALA A 35 18.73 3.19 -21.08
C ALA A 35 18.29 4.16 -19.99
N ASP A 36 18.21 3.65 -18.79
CA ASP A 36 18.02 4.43 -17.58
C ASP A 36 19.01 4.01 -16.48
N ILE A 37 19.29 4.96 -15.59
CA ILE A 37 20.04 4.74 -14.36
C ILE A 37 19.22 5.21 -13.17
N ARG A 38 19.22 4.40 -12.12
CA ARG A 38 18.64 4.73 -10.83
C ARG A 38 19.72 4.64 -9.76
N VAL A 39 19.82 5.70 -8.93
CA VAL A 39 20.60 5.67 -7.68
C VAL A 39 19.62 5.83 -6.55
N GLU A 40 19.67 4.92 -5.59
CA GLU A 40 18.67 4.84 -4.53
C GLU A 40 19.33 4.64 -3.18
N ARG A 41 18.85 5.37 -2.17
CA ARG A 41 19.17 5.16 -0.76
C ARG A 41 17.87 4.95 0.00
N ILE A 42 17.75 3.83 0.69
CA ILE A 42 16.62 3.49 1.55
C ILE A 42 17.15 3.27 2.96
N ARG A 43 16.68 4.07 3.92
CA ARG A 43 16.95 3.85 5.34
C ARG A 43 15.67 3.42 6.02
N THR A 44 15.73 2.30 6.74
CA THR A 44 14.61 1.73 7.49
C THR A 44 15.01 1.57 8.94
N GLN A 45 14.21 2.12 9.84
CA GLN A 45 14.37 1.89 11.27
C GLN A 45 13.06 1.33 11.84
N THR A 46 13.18 0.33 12.73
CA THR A 46 12.07 -0.21 13.50
C THR A 46 12.43 -0.21 14.98
N ILE A 47 11.57 0.37 15.81
CA ILE A 47 11.64 0.33 17.26
C ILE A 47 10.51 -0.57 17.74
N SER A 48 10.84 -1.61 18.53
CA SER A 48 9.87 -2.57 19.06
C SER A 48 9.94 -2.60 20.57
N LEU A 49 8.76 -2.65 21.20
CA LEU A 49 8.61 -2.74 22.65
C LEU A 49 7.66 -3.89 23.01
N ARG A 50 7.92 -4.50 24.15
CA ARG A 50 7.02 -5.45 24.82
C ARG A 50 6.80 -5.01 26.25
N ASP A 51 5.53 -4.91 26.65
CA ASP A 51 5.13 -4.50 28.00
C ASP A 51 5.84 -3.21 28.45
N ALA A 52 5.82 -2.20 27.58
CA ALA A 52 6.45 -0.90 27.76
C ALA A 52 7.98 -0.94 27.93
N ARG A 53 8.64 -2.02 27.54
CA ARG A 53 10.10 -2.17 27.59
C ARG A 53 10.67 -2.29 26.19
N PRO A 54 11.69 -1.50 25.82
CA PRO A 54 12.37 -1.67 24.55
C PRO A 54 12.91 -3.10 24.40
N GLU A 55 12.58 -3.74 23.28
CA GLU A 55 13.00 -5.10 22.94
C GLU A 55 14.05 -5.09 21.84
N ALA A 56 13.85 -4.23 20.83
CA ALA A 56 14.79 -4.08 19.73
C ALA A 56 14.71 -2.70 19.09
N VAL A 57 15.85 -2.22 18.61
CA VAL A 57 15.97 -1.12 17.66
C VAL A 57 16.81 -1.63 16.51
N THR A 58 16.23 -1.68 15.33
CA THR A 58 16.95 -2.02 14.08
C THR A 58 17.05 -0.79 13.21
N ASP A 59 18.21 -0.53 12.65
CA ASP A 59 18.45 0.58 11.70
C ASP A 59 19.33 0.04 10.57
N GLY A 60 18.82 0.11 9.35
CA GLY A 60 19.49 -0.39 8.17
C GLY A 60 19.43 0.60 7.04
N GLU A 61 20.49 0.64 6.24
CA GLU A 61 20.57 1.45 5.03
C GLU A 61 20.95 0.58 3.84
N ASP A 62 20.21 0.71 2.74
CA ASP A 62 20.54 0.14 1.44
C ASP A 62 20.85 1.31 0.49
N LEU A 63 22.05 1.28 -0.12
CA LEU A 63 22.51 2.30 -1.06
C LEU A 63 23.16 1.62 -2.26
N GLY A 64 22.67 1.93 -3.46
CA GLY A 64 23.20 1.36 -4.68
C GLY A 64 22.76 2.10 -5.93
N LEU A 65 23.21 1.56 -7.07
CA LEU A 65 22.79 2.02 -8.39
C LEU A 65 22.40 0.83 -9.27
N ALA A 66 21.50 1.08 -10.21
CA ALA A 66 21.12 0.12 -11.23
C ALA A 66 21.11 0.78 -12.59
N VAL A 67 21.47 0.01 -13.61
CA VAL A 67 21.33 0.37 -15.01
C VAL A 67 20.39 -0.62 -15.67
N ARG A 68 19.37 -0.09 -16.35
CA ARG A 68 18.43 -0.87 -17.14
C ARG A 68 18.46 -0.40 -18.58
N VAL A 69 18.42 -1.34 -19.51
CA VAL A 69 18.51 -1.05 -20.95
C VAL A 69 17.43 -1.78 -21.73
N VAL A 70 16.99 -1.21 -22.86
CA VAL A 70 16.34 -1.95 -23.95
C VAL A 70 17.37 -2.08 -25.07
N HIS A 71 17.74 -3.31 -25.38
CA HIS A 71 18.67 -3.64 -26.43
C HIS A 71 18.12 -4.79 -27.26
N GLU A 72 18.07 -4.61 -28.59
CA GLU A 72 17.40 -5.54 -29.53
C GLU A 72 15.95 -5.89 -29.13
N GLY A 73 15.24 -4.90 -28.58
CA GLY A 73 13.87 -5.06 -28.12
C GLY A 73 13.72 -5.91 -26.84
N THR A 74 14.75 -6.07 -26.06
CA THR A 74 14.75 -6.90 -24.85
C THR A 74 15.29 -6.12 -23.65
N TRP A 75 14.70 -6.35 -22.49
CA TRP A 75 15.19 -5.80 -21.23
C TRP A 75 16.51 -6.43 -20.81
N GLY A 76 17.46 -5.59 -20.38
CA GLY A 76 18.61 -5.96 -19.60
C GLY A 76 18.72 -5.14 -18.34
N PHE A 77 19.24 -5.72 -17.27
CA PHE A 77 19.35 -5.09 -15.96
C PHE A 77 20.62 -5.53 -15.26
N ALA A 78 21.31 -4.59 -14.63
CA ALA A 78 22.43 -4.85 -13.74
C ALA A 78 22.46 -3.83 -12.61
N ALA A 79 22.86 -4.24 -11.40
CA ALA A 79 22.90 -3.39 -10.23
C ALA A 79 24.20 -3.62 -9.42
N GLY A 80 24.58 -2.60 -8.66
CA GLY A 80 25.78 -2.63 -7.83
C GLY A 80 25.73 -1.60 -6.71
N VAL A 81 26.68 -1.69 -5.79
CA VAL A 81 26.78 -0.84 -4.60
C VAL A 81 27.98 0.13 -4.65
N VAL A 82 28.80 0.05 -5.67
CA VAL A 82 30.00 0.88 -5.83
C VAL A 82 29.68 2.09 -6.70
N LEU A 83 29.60 3.28 -6.09
CA LEU A 83 29.17 4.50 -6.76
C LEU A 83 30.34 5.20 -7.47
N THR A 84 30.87 4.56 -8.53
CA THR A 84 31.94 5.13 -9.38
C THR A 84 31.56 5.08 -10.86
N ALA A 85 32.12 6.00 -11.66
CA ALA A 85 31.89 6.02 -13.10
C ALA A 85 32.34 4.70 -13.78
N ALA A 86 33.43 4.07 -13.31
CA ALA A 86 33.87 2.80 -13.83
C ALA A 86 32.86 1.67 -13.58
N GLU A 87 32.26 1.63 -12.40
CA GLU A 87 31.19 0.68 -12.07
C GLU A 87 29.94 0.93 -12.90
N ALA A 88 29.54 2.19 -13.08
CA ALA A 88 28.40 2.55 -13.91
C ALA A 88 28.58 2.08 -15.39
N VAL A 89 29.79 2.19 -15.94
CA VAL A 89 30.12 1.61 -17.27
C VAL A 89 29.99 0.10 -17.25
N ARG A 90 30.58 -0.57 -16.24
CA ARG A 90 30.52 -2.04 -16.11
C ARG A 90 29.09 -2.56 -16.03
N LEU A 91 28.22 -1.88 -15.26
CA LEU A 91 26.81 -2.24 -15.15
C LEU A 91 26.05 -2.03 -16.46
N ALA A 92 26.34 -0.96 -17.22
CA ALA A 92 25.76 -0.76 -18.53
C ALA A 92 26.13 -1.90 -19.49
N GLU A 93 27.41 -2.33 -19.51
CA GLU A 93 27.90 -3.47 -20.30
C GLU A 93 27.22 -4.78 -19.89
N GLU A 94 27.09 -5.03 -18.58
CA GLU A 94 26.44 -6.22 -18.04
C GLU A 94 24.96 -6.25 -18.38
N ALA A 95 24.24 -5.12 -18.25
CA ALA A 95 22.83 -5.00 -18.62
C ALA A 95 22.64 -5.30 -20.12
N VAL A 96 23.51 -4.80 -20.99
CA VAL A 96 23.47 -5.12 -22.44
C VAL A 96 23.73 -6.59 -22.69
N ALA A 97 24.70 -7.20 -22.00
CA ALA A 97 24.96 -8.63 -22.13
C ALA A 97 23.75 -9.48 -21.71
N VAL A 98 23.06 -9.10 -20.61
CA VAL A 98 21.82 -9.76 -20.17
C VAL A 98 20.73 -9.62 -21.24
N ALA A 99 20.51 -8.42 -21.78
CA ALA A 99 19.53 -8.21 -22.86
C ALA A 99 19.84 -9.07 -24.08
N THR A 100 21.09 -9.11 -24.55
CA THR A 100 21.53 -9.90 -25.71
C THR A 100 21.26 -11.40 -25.53
N VAL A 101 21.59 -11.96 -24.33
CA VAL A 101 21.35 -13.38 -24.05
C VAL A 101 19.83 -13.65 -23.98
N SER A 102 19.07 -12.77 -23.35
CA SER A 102 17.62 -12.90 -23.18
C SER A 102 16.86 -12.72 -24.49
N ALA A 103 17.39 -11.99 -25.45
CA ALA A 103 16.77 -11.77 -26.78
C ALA A 103 16.50 -13.09 -27.53
N ALA A 104 17.33 -14.12 -27.31
CA ALA A 104 17.17 -15.43 -27.91
C ALA A 104 15.89 -16.18 -27.46
N ILE A 105 15.34 -15.84 -26.31
CA ILE A 105 14.15 -16.47 -25.72
C ILE A 105 12.96 -15.51 -25.56
N ASN A 106 13.18 -14.23 -25.87
CA ASN A 106 12.13 -13.21 -25.76
C ASN A 106 11.20 -13.29 -26.96
N SER A 107 9.91 -13.57 -26.73
CA SER A 107 8.87 -13.60 -27.78
C SER A 107 8.26 -12.24 -28.06
N ASP A 108 8.31 -11.33 -27.08
CA ASP A 108 7.62 -10.04 -27.11
C ASP A 108 8.63 -8.89 -27.08
N ARG A 109 8.64 -8.11 -28.16
CA ARG A 109 9.51 -6.93 -28.22
C ARG A 109 9.08 -5.88 -27.20
N VAL A 110 10.03 -5.42 -26.42
CA VAL A 110 9.85 -4.32 -25.46
C VAL A 110 9.76 -3.00 -26.21
N GLU A 111 8.66 -2.29 -26.04
CA GLU A 111 8.49 -0.91 -26.47
C GLU A 111 7.96 -0.07 -25.30
N LEU A 112 8.42 1.17 -25.17
CA LEU A 112 8.01 2.07 -24.10
C LEU A 112 7.01 3.11 -24.59
N ALA A 113 5.92 3.30 -23.84
CA ALA A 113 5.03 4.42 -24.07
C ALA A 113 5.80 5.75 -23.90
N PRO A 114 5.48 6.78 -24.70
CA PRO A 114 6.12 8.07 -24.60
C PRO A 114 5.85 8.74 -23.25
N GLU A 115 6.82 9.50 -22.76
CA GLU A 115 6.70 10.31 -21.55
C GLU A 115 7.38 11.67 -21.78
N PRO A 116 6.84 12.77 -21.24
CA PRO A 116 7.52 14.07 -21.24
C PRO A 116 8.89 14.00 -20.58
N VAL A 117 9.83 14.81 -21.04
CA VAL A 117 11.17 14.89 -20.47
C VAL A 117 11.18 15.87 -19.30
N TYR A 118 11.57 15.40 -18.14
CA TYR A 118 11.68 16.19 -16.90
C TYR A 118 13.15 16.51 -16.62
N ARG A 119 13.52 17.80 -16.68
CA ARG A 119 14.94 18.22 -16.60
C ARG A 119 15.27 18.76 -15.22
N ASP A 120 16.08 18.02 -14.45
CA ASP A 120 16.60 18.44 -13.13
C ASP A 120 15.52 18.88 -12.13
N VAL A 121 14.41 18.14 -12.10
CA VAL A 121 13.27 18.40 -11.22
C VAL A 121 13.40 17.67 -9.89
N THR A 122 12.82 18.23 -8.84
CA THR A 122 12.88 17.68 -7.48
C THR A 122 11.49 17.63 -6.87
N TRP A 123 11.20 16.54 -6.14
CA TRP A 123 10.00 16.37 -5.34
C TRP A 123 10.35 15.82 -3.96
N VAL A 124 9.65 16.28 -2.93
CA VAL A 124 9.78 15.80 -1.55
C VAL A 124 8.38 15.61 -0.97
N SER A 125 8.15 14.48 -0.30
CA SER A 125 6.87 14.17 0.33
C SER A 125 6.51 15.14 1.47
N GLU A 126 5.24 15.19 1.83
CA GLU A 126 4.72 16.11 2.84
C GLU A 126 4.91 15.56 4.26
N TYR A 127 6.12 15.64 4.83
CA TYR A 127 6.38 15.38 6.24
C TYR A 127 6.89 16.65 6.94
N GLU A 128 6.68 16.78 8.24
CA GLU A 128 7.10 17.93 9.02
C GLU A 128 8.38 17.65 9.82
N THR A 129 8.49 16.46 10.41
CA THR A 129 9.61 16.06 11.26
C THR A 129 10.23 14.77 10.73
N ASP A 130 11.47 14.85 10.25
CA ASP A 130 12.22 13.67 9.82
C ASP A 130 12.53 12.77 11.04
N PRO A 131 12.00 11.53 11.09
CA PRO A 131 12.25 10.63 12.22
C PRO A 131 13.72 10.21 12.36
N PHE A 132 14.53 10.34 11.30
CA PHE A 132 15.95 10.00 11.33
C PHE A 132 16.85 11.13 11.88
N GLU A 133 16.29 12.33 12.05
CA GLU A 133 16.96 13.44 12.74
C GLU A 133 16.72 13.47 14.25
N LEU A 134 15.77 12.64 14.74
CA LEU A 134 15.45 12.55 16.15
C LEU A 134 16.31 11.50 16.87
N PRO A 135 16.73 11.75 18.12
CA PRO A 135 17.40 10.75 18.94
C PRO A 135 16.51 9.52 19.19
N ASP A 136 17.09 8.32 19.15
CA ASP A 136 16.34 7.08 19.42
C ASP A 136 15.74 7.05 20.84
N ALA A 137 16.41 7.68 21.80
CA ALA A 137 15.90 7.81 23.17
C ALA A 137 14.58 8.60 23.23
N GLU A 138 14.43 9.67 22.45
CA GLU A 138 13.21 10.48 22.38
C GLU A 138 12.05 9.65 21.77
N LYS A 139 12.32 8.99 20.65
CA LYS A 139 11.35 8.11 19.99
C LYS A 139 10.90 6.97 20.90
N THR A 140 11.85 6.30 21.53
CA THR A 140 11.59 5.20 22.46
C THR A 140 10.78 5.65 23.67
N THR A 141 11.07 6.84 24.22
CA THR A 141 10.33 7.39 25.37
C THR A 141 8.86 7.57 25.03
N LEU A 142 8.52 8.19 23.90
CA LEU A 142 7.11 8.37 23.49
C LEU A 142 6.38 7.04 23.28
N LEU A 143 7.02 6.07 22.62
CA LEU A 143 6.44 4.75 22.42
C LEU A 143 6.23 3.99 23.74
N THR A 144 7.16 4.17 24.70
CA THR A 144 7.03 3.63 26.06
C THR A 144 5.84 4.24 26.79
N GLU A 145 5.68 5.57 26.76
CA GLU A 145 4.55 6.27 27.38
C GLU A 145 3.19 5.77 26.84
N PHE A 146 3.08 5.57 25.53
CA PHE A 146 1.85 5.04 24.90
C PHE A 146 1.60 3.58 25.33
N SER A 147 2.65 2.77 25.39
CA SER A 147 2.57 1.37 25.84
C SER A 147 2.18 1.26 27.32
N GLU A 148 2.76 2.10 28.19
CA GLU A 148 2.44 2.17 29.62
C GLU A 148 0.97 2.54 29.87
N ARG A 149 0.44 3.48 29.09
CA ARG A 149 -0.98 3.86 29.18
C ARG A 149 -1.92 2.69 28.89
N LEU A 150 -1.61 1.87 27.89
CA LEU A 150 -2.38 0.66 27.60
C LEU A 150 -2.19 -0.40 28.67
N LEU A 151 -0.95 -0.65 29.10
CA LEU A 151 -0.60 -1.70 30.07
C LEU A 151 -1.16 -1.40 31.47
N ALA A 152 -1.28 -0.13 31.84
CA ALA A 152 -1.86 0.28 33.13
C ALA A 152 -3.39 0.10 33.20
N ALA A 153 -4.06 -0.15 32.10
CA ALA A 153 -5.50 -0.29 32.07
C ALA A 153 -5.95 -1.68 32.51
N ASP A 154 -7.04 -1.73 33.29
CA ASP A 154 -7.62 -2.99 33.77
C ASP A 154 -8.06 -3.89 32.60
N GLY A 155 -7.66 -5.17 32.66
CA GLY A 155 -7.95 -6.17 31.63
C GLY A 155 -6.94 -6.21 30.48
N VAL A 156 -5.89 -5.41 30.48
CA VAL A 156 -4.75 -5.53 29.56
C VAL A 156 -3.61 -6.24 30.29
N GLU A 157 -3.22 -7.42 29.81
CA GLU A 157 -2.14 -8.21 30.42
C GLU A 157 -0.79 -8.00 29.74
N HIS A 158 -0.81 -7.76 28.41
CA HIS A 158 0.38 -7.51 27.61
C HIS A 158 0.15 -6.43 26.58
N VAL A 159 1.20 -5.73 26.20
CA VAL A 159 1.23 -4.75 25.12
C VAL A 159 2.41 -5.02 24.21
N GLN A 160 2.15 -5.17 22.92
CA GLN A 160 3.17 -5.16 21.88
C GLN A 160 3.08 -3.85 21.13
N SER A 161 4.22 -3.20 20.92
CA SER A 161 4.28 -1.94 20.20
C SER A 161 5.43 -1.95 19.22
N SER A 162 5.21 -1.34 18.06
CA SER A 162 6.28 -1.11 17.11
C SER A 162 6.07 0.21 16.37
N CYS A 163 7.17 0.80 15.95
CA CYS A 163 7.14 1.92 15.02
C CYS A 163 8.21 1.72 13.94
N MET A 164 7.77 1.49 12.72
CA MET A 164 8.65 1.46 11.55
C MET A 164 8.60 2.81 10.85
N HIS A 165 9.75 3.34 10.48
CA HIS A 165 9.84 4.48 9.59
C HIS A 165 10.90 4.25 8.51
N VAL A 166 10.59 4.78 7.33
CA VAL A 166 11.40 4.60 6.13
C VAL A 166 11.63 5.96 5.49
N LYS A 167 12.89 6.28 5.20
CA LYS A 167 13.27 7.40 4.33
C LYS A 167 13.89 6.84 3.06
N GLU A 168 13.34 7.23 1.93
CA GLU A 168 13.75 6.80 0.61
C GLU A 168 14.14 8.01 -0.22
N GLN A 169 15.32 7.92 -0.86
CA GLN A 169 15.84 8.92 -1.77
C GLN A 169 16.16 8.23 -3.08
N LYS A 170 15.66 8.80 -4.18
CA LYS A 170 15.87 8.29 -5.52
C LYS A 170 16.34 9.38 -6.45
N TYR A 171 17.34 9.05 -7.24
CA TYR A 171 17.71 9.76 -8.44
C TYR A 171 17.47 8.86 -9.64
N TYR A 172 16.83 9.40 -10.66
CA TYR A 172 16.56 8.72 -11.92
C TYR A 172 17.05 9.60 -13.08
N ALA A 173 17.67 8.98 -14.08
CA ALA A 173 17.98 9.62 -15.35
C ALA A 173 17.90 8.62 -16.52
N ASP A 174 17.54 9.11 -17.72
CA ASP A 174 17.42 8.29 -18.91
C ASP A 174 18.02 8.92 -20.17
N THR A 175 18.11 8.12 -21.23
CA THR A 175 18.63 8.54 -22.54
C THR A 175 17.75 9.55 -23.27
N ALA A 176 16.49 9.76 -22.88
CA ALA A 176 15.63 10.81 -23.39
C ALA A 176 15.98 12.19 -22.77
N GLY A 177 16.75 12.21 -21.70
CA GLY A 177 17.21 13.40 -21.00
C GLY A 177 16.39 13.77 -19.77
N THR A 178 15.54 12.88 -19.27
CA THR A 178 14.90 13.03 -17.97
C THR A 178 15.94 12.91 -16.85
N ARG A 179 15.83 13.78 -15.85
CA ARG A 179 16.61 13.75 -14.60
C ARG A 179 15.71 14.19 -13.46
N THR A 180 15.44 13.30 -12.51
CA THR A 180 14.58 13.58 -11.35
C THR A 180 15.28 13.24 -10.05
N ARG A 181 14.92 13.95 -8.98
CA ARG A 181 15.35 13.69 -7.61
C ARG A 181 14.13 13.68 -6.72
N GLN A 182 14.04 12.69 -5.85
CA GLN A 182 12.92 12.68 -4.91
C GLN A 182 13.33 12.11 -3.55
N GLN A 183 12.62 12.57 -2.51
CA GLN A 183 12.73 12.07 -1.15
C GLN A 183 11.34 11.89 -0.57
N ARG A 184 11.12 10.75 0.09
CA ARG A 184 9.88 10.51 0.81
C ARG A 184 10.13 9.87 2.15
N VAL A 185 9.29 10.22 3.13
CA VAL A 185 9.28 9.65 4.47
C VAL A 185 7.93 8.99 4.71
N ARG A 186 7.96 7.84 5.38
CA ARG A 186 6.76 7.05 5.72
C ARG A 186 6.92 6.50 7.12
N ILE A 187 5.80 6.38 7.84
CA ILE A 187 5.78 5.90 9.22
C ILE A 187 4.61 4.93 9.43
N HIS A 188 4.84 3.90 10.24
CA HIS A 188 3.84 2.94 10.67
C HIS A 188 4.00 2.64 12.16
N PRO A 189 3.32 3.35 13.05
CA PRO A 189 3.20 2.99 14.44
C PRO A 189 2.07 1.98 14.63
N ASP A 190 2.30 0.97 15.48
CA ASP A 190 1.33 -0.06 15.86
C ASP A 190 1.40 -0.33 17.36
N PHE A 191 0.25 -0.36 18.02
CA PHE A 191 0.12 -0.71 19.43
C PHE A 191 -0.99 -1.75 19.56
N THR A 192 -0.63 -2.93 20.05
CA THR A 192 -1.54 -4.05 20.25
C THR A 192 -1.65 -4.39 21.73
N ALA A 193 -2.84 -4.23 22.30
CA ALA A 193 -3.18 -4.70 23.63
C ALA A 193 -3.69 -6.14 23.57
N LEU A 194 -3.26 -6.97 24.52
CA LEU A 194 -3.64 -8.38 24.63
C LEU A 194 -4.19 -8.65 26.03
N THR A 195 -5.18 -9.55 26.08
CA THR A 195 -5.71 -10.11 27.31
C THR A 195 -5.81 -11.63 27.19
N VAL A 196 -5.66 -12.32 28.32
CA VAL A 196 -5.76 -13.79 28.39
C VAL A 196 -6.95 -14.18 29.27
N ASP A 197 -7.89 -14.92 28.71
CA ASP A 197 -8.92 -15.58 29.51
C ASP A 197 -8.31 -16.78 30.22
N ARG A 198 -8.03 -16.64 31.51
CA ARG A 198 -7.40 -17.68 32.34
C ARG A 198 -8.29 -18.91 32.53
N ALA A 199 -9.60 -18.79 32.34
CA ALA A 199 -10.51 -19.91 32.47
C ALA A 199 -10.47 -20.85 31.27
N THR A 200 -10.32 -20.29 30.08
CA THR A 200 -10.31 -21.05 28.81
C THR A 200 -8.92 -21.17 28.19
N GLY A 201 -7.95 -20.38 28.62
CA GLY A 201 -6.63 -20.28 28.00
C GLY A 201 -6.65 -19.58 26.64
N SER A 202 -7.79 -19.01 26.22
CA SER A 202 -7.88 -18.22 24.99
C SER A 202 -7.34 -16.81 25.22
N PHE A 203 -6.80 -16.19 24.16
CA PHE A 203 -6.38 -14.80 24.19
C PHE A 203 -7.15 -13.99 23.18
N GLU A 204 -7.38 -12.75 23.50
CA GLU A 204 -7.91 -11.73 22.59
C GLU A 204 -6.94 -10.57 22.47
N SER A 205 -6.98 -9.93 21.33
CA SER A 205 -6.14 -8.78 21.03
C SER A 205 -6.91 -7.67 20.34
N MET A 206 -6.41 -6.46 20.54
CA MET A 206 -6.91 -5.29 19.84
C MET A 206 -5.75 -4.36 19.51
N ARG A 207 -5.61 -4.07 18.22
CA ARG A 207 -4.59 -3.19 17.65
C ARG A 207 -5.18 -1.80 17.41
N THR A 208 -4.33 -0.78 17.45
CA THR A 208 -4.68 0.55 16.95
C THR A 208 -5.15 0.51 15.50
N LEU A 209 -6.06 1.40 15.14
CA LEU A 209 -6.58 1.56 13.78
C LEU A 209 -5.81 2.59 12.96
N ALA A 210 -4.92 3.34 13.61
CA ALA A 210 -4.06 4.33 12.95
C ALA A 210 -3.33 3.69 11.76
N PRO A 211 -3.62 4.12 10.51
CA PRO A 211 -2.99 3.52 9.35
C PRO A 211 -1.53 3.95 9.18
N PRO A 212 -0.70 3.19 8.47
CA PRO A 212 0.59 3.68 8.01
C PRO A 212 0.39 4.89 7.08
N ALA A 213 1.31 5.86 7.13
CA ALA A 213 1.15 7.12 6.42
C ALA A 213 2.47 7.64 5.80
N GLY A 214 2.35 8.41 4.72
CA GLY A 214 3.45 9.19 4.12
C GLY A 214 3.72 10.47 4.92
N ARG A 215 4.05 10.31 6.22
CA ARG A 215 4.34 11.37 7.19
C ARG A 215 5.64 11.10 7.92
N GLY A 216 6.12 12.10 8.68
CA GLY A 216 7.23 11.94 9.61
C GLY A 216 6.75 11.71 11.04
N TRP A 217 7.60 12.05 12.00
CA TRP A 217 7.34 11.83 13.43
C TRP A 217 6.15 12.64 13.97
N GLU A 218 5.80 13.75 13.31
CA GLU A 218 4.59 14.53 13.62
C GLU A 218 3.31 13.70 13.57
N TYR A 219 3.32 12.53 12.95
CA TYR A 219 2.18 11.61 12.96
C TYR A 219 1.83 11.12 14.38
N LEU A 220 2.85 10.94 15.23
CA LEU A 220 2.68 10.53 16.63
C LEU A 220 2.48 11.71 17.59
N THR A 221 3.04 12.90 17.27
CA THR A 221 3.06 14.04 18.19
C THR A 221 2.08 15.15 17.80
N GLY A 222 1.56 15.12 16.58
CA GLY A 222 0.63 16.12 16.05
C GLY A 222 -0.84 15.72 16.20
N SER A 223 -1.71 16.40 15.45
CA SER A 223 -3.17 16.24 15.50
C SER A 223 -3.75 15.45 14.33
N SER A 224 -2.91 14.86 13.48
CA SER A 224 -3.36 14.12 12.29
C SER A 224 -4.03 12.78 12.63
N TRP A 225 -3.81 12.27 13.83
CA TRP A 225 -4.50 11.12 14.42
C TRP A 225 -4.71 11.35 15.92
N ASP A 226 -5.87 10.99 16.44
CA ASP A 226 -6.18 11.15 17.87
C ASP A 226 -5.70 9.94 18.70
N TRP A 227 -4.38 9.86 18.90
CA TRP A 227 -3.74 8.83 19.72
C TRP A 227 -4.28 8.81 21.14
N GLY A 228 -4.58 9.98 21.70
CA GLY A 228 -5.11 10.12 23.05
C GLY A 228 -6.42 9.37 23.24
N ARG A 229 -7.34 9.57 22.32
CA ARG A 229 -8.64 8.91 22.29
C ARG A 229 -8.50 7.42 22.01
N GLU A 230 -7.79 7.05 20.96
CA GLU A 230 -7.69 5.65 20.54
C GLU A 230 -7.10 4.76 21.63
N LEU A 231 -5.97 5.18 22.24
CA LEU A 231 -5.35 4.43 23.34
C LEU A 231 -6.23 4.34 24.58
N ALA A 232 -7.09 5.33 24.83
CA ALA A 232 -8.04 5.30 25.94
C ALA A 232 -9.22 4.35 25.70
N GLU A 233 -9.66 4.18 24.46
CA GLU A 233 -10.80 3.33 24.08
C GLU A 233 -10.44 1.84 24.02
N ILE A 234 -9.22 1.47 23.58
CA ILE A 234 -8.80 0.08 23.35
C ILE A 234 -9.07 -0.85 24.53
N PRO A 235 -8.76 -0.52 25.80
CA PRO A 235 -8.97 -1.45 26.92
C PRO A 235 -10.44 -1.83 27.13
N GLU A 236 -11.35 -0.86 27.03
CA GLU A 236 -12.79 -1.12 27.16
C GLU A 236 -13.32 -1.98 26.01
N LEU A 237 -12.93 -1.63 24.79
CA LEU A 237 -13.29 -2.37 23.58
C LEU A 237 -12.78 -3.81 23.63
N LEU A 238 -11.56 -4.04 24.17
CA LEU A 238 -11.00 -5.37 24.36
C LEU A 238 -11.77 -6.17 25.41
N ARG A 239 -12.16 -5.55 26.54
CA ARG A 239 -13.02 -6.19 27.55
C ARG A 239 -14.40 -6.56 27.03
N GLU A 240 -15.02 -5.69 26.23
CA GLU A 240 -16.30 -5.99 25.58
C GLU A 240 -16.14 -7.19 24.65
N LYS A 241 -15.09 -7.20 23.83
CA LYS A 241 -14.80 -8.29 22.87
C LYS A 241 -14.67 -9.64 23.56
N THR A 242 -13.98 -9.74 24.71
CA THR A 242 -13.83 -11.01 25.43
C THR A 242 -15.14 -11.63 25.89
N LYS A 243 -16.18 -10.80 26.11
CA LYS A 243 -17.50 -11.21 26.55
C LYS A 243 -18.52 -11.30 25.43
N ALA A 244 -18.13 -10.91 24.22
CA ALA A 244 -19.03 -10.87 23.09
C ALA A 244 -19.54 -12.27 22.73
N PRO A 245 -20.84 -12.42 22.38
CA PRO A 245 -21.36 -13.67 21.85
C PRO A 245 -20.80 -13.94 20.45
N SER A 246 -20.71 -15.23 20.09
CA SER A 246 -20.42 -15.64 18.71
C SER A 246 -21.57 -15.22 17.79
N VAL A 247 -21.22 -14.89 16.54
CA VAL A 247 -22.21 -14.57 15.52
C VAL A 247 -23.02 -15.80 15.11
N GLU A 248 -24.27 -15.62 14.74
CA GLU A 248 -25.01 -16.63 13.99
C GLU A 248 -24.71 -16.48 12.50
N ALA A 249 -24.33 -17.59 11.82
CA ALA A 249 -24.08 -17.55 10.38
C ALA A 249 -25.39 -17.19 9.63
N GLY A 250 -25.27 -16.40 8.58
CA GLY A 250 -26.43 -15.94 7.81
C GLY A 250 -26.13 -14.82 6.86
N ARG A 251 -27.17 -14.15 6.38
CA ARG A 251 -27.04 -12.95 5.56
C ARG A 251 -27.34 -11.71 6.38
N TYR A 252 -26.49 -10.71 6.26
CA TYR A 252 -26.57 -9.45 6.99
C TYR A 252 -26.27 -8.27 6.09
N ASP A 253 -26.85 -7.16 6.39
CA ASP A 253 -26.36 -5.88 5.88
C ASP A 253 -25.10 -5.52 6.65
N LEU A 254 -24.02 -5.26 5.92
CA LEU A 254 -22.74 -4.88 6.51
C LEU A 254 -22.51 -3.38 6.32
N VAL A 255 -22.26 -2.68 7.42
CA VAL A 255 -21.64 -1.35 7.39
C VAL A 255 -20.16 -1.56 7.66
N ILE A 256 -19.31 -1.19 6.71
CA ILE A 256 -17.87 -1.46 6.80
C ILE A 256 -17.12 -0.15 6.97
N ASP A 257 -16.38 -0.07 8.08
CA ASP A 257 -15.52 1.06 8.40
C ASP A 257 -14.31 1.11 7.46
N PRO A 258 -13.78 2.29 7.13
CA PRO A 258 -12.59 2.44 6.32
C PRO A 258 -11.39 1.61 6.79
N SER A 259 -11.23 1.44 8.11
CA SER A 259 -10.16 0.64 8.72
C SER A 259 -10.23 -0.86 8.39
N ASN A 260 -11.35 -1.34 7.86
CA ASN A 260 -11.49 -2.71 7.33
C ASN A 260 -11.60 -2.70 5.79
N LEU A 261 -12.39 -1.78 5.23
CA LEU A 261 -12.73 -1.75 3.81
C LEU A 261 -11.49 -1.54 2.91
N TRP A 262 -10.47 -0.84 3.38
CA TRP A 262 -9.22 -0.63 2.64
C TRP A 262 -8.58 -1.96 2.18
N LEU A 263 -8.62 -3.00 3.03
CA LEU A 263 -8.07 -4.32 2.71
C LEU A 263 -8.89 -5.03 1.63
N THR A 264 -10.22 -4.89 1.67
CA THR A 264 -11.09 -5.44 0.63
C THR A 264 -10.84 -4.77 -0.72
N ILE A 265 -10.61 -3.45 -0.73
CA ILE A 265 -10.20 -2.71 -1.94
C ILE A 265 -8.84 -3.22 -2.44
N HIS A 266 -7.86 -3.34 -1.55
CA HIS A 266 -6.51 -3.82 -1.88
C HIS A 266 -6.54 -5.14 -2.63
N GLU A 267 -7.23 -6.13 -2.07
CA GLU A 267 -7.24 -7.50 -2.56
C GLU A 267 -8.14 -7.69 -3.78
N SER A 268 -9.36 -7.13 -3.74
CA SER A 268 -10.38 -7.41 -4.75
C SER A 268 -10.41 -6.42 -5.91
N ILE A 269 -9.83 -5.21 -5.77
CA ILE A 269 -9.73 -4.21 -6.85
C ILE A 269 -8.27 -3.90 -7.17
N GLY A 270 -7.50 -3.52 -6.16
CA GLY A 270 -6.11 -3.10 -6.35
C GLY A 270 -5.30 -4.13 -7.13
N HIS A 271 -5.18 -5.34 -6.60
CA HIS A 271 -4.46 -6.44 -7.26
C HIS A 271 -5.14 -6.92 -8.54
N ALA A 272 -6.47 -6.94 -8.60
CA ALA A 272 -7.19 -7.41 -9.78
C ALA A 272 -7.00 -6.51 -11.01
N THR A 273 -6.65 -5.24 -10.79
CA THR A 273 -6.50 -4.24 -11.85
C THR A 273 -5.03 -3.87 -12.14
N GLU A 274 -4.07 -4.62 -11.64
CA GLU A 274 -2.69 -4.62 -12.13
C GLU A 274 -2.67 -5.29 -13.52
N LEU A 275 -2.29 -4.55 -14.57
CA LEU A 275 -2.43 -5.04 -15.94
C LEU A 275 -1.56 -6.26 -16.24
N ASP A 276 -0.34 -6.30 -15.75
CA ASP A 276 0.57 -7.44 -15.92
C ASP A 276 -0.02 -8.72 -15.28
N ARG A 277 -0.69 -8.60 -14.12
CA ARG A 277 -1.43 -9.70 -13.50
C ARG A 277 -2.60 -10.15 -14.37
N ALA A 278 -3.39 -9.21 -14.92
CA ALA A 278 -4.50 -9.52 -15.81
C ALA A 278 -4.05 -10.20 -17.12
N LEU A 279 -2.79 -9.95 -17.53
CA LEU A 279 -2.13 -10.60 -18.66
C LEU A 279 -1.45 -11.94 -18.30
N GLY A 280 -1.40 -12.31 -17.01
CA GLY A 280 -0.85 -13.59 -16.55
C GLY A 280 0.65 -13.59 -16.22
N TYR A 281 1.32 -12.45 -16.15
CA TYR A 281 2.75 -12.38 -15.79
C TYR A 281 3.04 -12.90 -14.38
N GLU A 282 2.07 -12.78 -13.47
CA GLU A 282 2.17 -13.29 -12.08
C GLU A 282 1.57 -14.70 -11.89
N ALA A 283 1.12 -15.37 -12.94
CA ALA A 283 0.35 -16.62 -12.84
C ALA A 283 1.08 -17.75 -12.11
N ALA A 284 2.41 -17.79 -12.20
CA ALA A 284 3.22 -18.83 -11.57
C ALA A 284 3.36 -18.66 -10.04
N TYR A 285 3.12 -17.47 -9.50
CA TYR A 285 3.36 -17.16 -8.09
C TYR A 285 2.17 -16.48 -7.39
N ALA A 286 1.76 -15.32 -7.88
CA ALA A 286 0.77 -14.48 -7.21
C ALA A 286 -0.63 -14.53 -7.88
N GLY A 287 -0.81 -15.38 -8.88
CA GLY A 287 -2.07 -15.61 -9.55
C GLY A 287 -2.35 -14.69 -10.74
N THR A 288 -3.59 -14.66 -11.15
CA THR A 288 -4.11 -13.92 -12.30
C THR A 288 -5.16 -12.92 -11.86
N SER A 289 -6.01 -12.48 -12.77
CA SER A 289 -7.16 -11.63 -12.48
C SER A 289 -8.41 -12.12 -13.20
N PHE A 290 -9.56 -12.05 -12.53
CA PHE A 290 -10.86 -12.21 -13.17
C PHE A 290 -11.22 -11.02 -14.08
N ALA A 291 -10.64 -9.84 -13.80
CA ALA A 291 -10.81 -8.60 -14.56
C ALA A 291 -9.86 -8.62 -15.76
N THR A 292 -10.12 -9.50 -16.72
CA THR A 292 -9.33 -9.70 -17.92
C THR A 292 -9.52 -8.56 -18.93
N VAL A 293 -8.54 -8.38 -19.80
CA VAL A 293 -8.46 -7.22 -20.70
C VAL A 293 -9.64 -7.12 -21.69
N ASP A 294 -10.18 -8.24 -22.14
CA ASP A 294 -11.37 -8.30 -23.00
C ASP A 294 -12.64 -7.76 -22.33
N LYS A 295 -12.63 -7.64 -21.02
CA LYS A 295 -13.75 -7.11 -20.22
C LYS A 295 -13.68 -5.60 -19.97
N LEU A 296 -12.60 -4.94 -20.39
CA LEU A 296 -12.46 -3.48 -20.24
C LEU A 296 -13.61 -2.76 -20.92
N GLY A 297 -14.25 -1.84 -20.19
CA GLY A 297 -15.42 -1.07 -20.65
C GLY A 297 -16.75 -1.84 -20.63
N THR A 298 -16.75 -3.13 -20.26
CA THR A 298 -17.97 -3.96 -20.26
C THR A 298 -18.24 -4.69 -18.95
N LEU A 299 -17.19 -4.95 -18.13
CA LEU A 299 -17.35 -5.62 -16.84
C LEU A 299 -18.08 -4.72 -15.86
N GLN A 300 -19.29 -5.11 -15.46
CA GLN A 300 -19.95 -4.55 -14.29
C GLN A 300 -19.24 -5.07 -13.03
N TYR A 301 -18.33 -4.27 -12.51
CA TYR A 301 -17.51 -4.59 -11.35
C TYR A 301 -18.28 -4.53 -10.04
N GLY A 302 -19.21 -3.58 -9.96
CA GLY A 302 -20.02 -3.33 -8.78
C GLY A 302 -21.25 -2.48 -9.07
N SER A 303 -21.89 -1.98 -8.02
CA SER A 303 -23.05 -1.08 -8.13
C SER A 303 -22.64 0.23 -8.84
N PRO A 304 -23.61 1.00 -9.39
CA PRO A 304 -23.33 2.31 -9.98
C PRO A 304 -22.69 3.34 -9.02
N LEU A 305 -22.71 3.08 -7.72
CA LEU A 305 -22.07 3.91 -6.70
C LEU A 305 -20.55 3.65 -6.60
N LEU A 306 -20.04 2.59 -7.24
CA LEU A 306 -18.64 2.22 -7.18
C LEU A 306 -17.81 3.11 -8.12
N HIS A 307 -17.09 4.06 -7.53
CA HIS A 307 -16.09 4.88 -8.20
C HIS A 307 -14.74 4.67 -7.56
N VAL A 308 -13.81 4.05 -8.27
CA VAL A 308 -12.47 3.73 -7.77
C VAL A 308 -11.41 4.35 -8.66
N THR A 309 -10.46 5.03 -8.05
CA THR A 309 -9.31 5.64 -8.73
C THR A 309 -8.01 4.98 -8.35
N GLY A 310 -7.04 4.98 -9.28
CA GLY A 310 -5.63 4.87 -8.98
C GLY A 310 -5.04 6.27 -8.90
N ASP A 311 -4.26 6.56 -7.87
CA ASP A 311 -3.70 7.90 -7.67
C ASP A 311 -2.29 7.83 -7.08
N ARG A 312 -1.34 8.48 -7.75
CA ARG A 312 0.05 8.63 -7.31
C ARG A 312 0.33 9.99 -6.69
N THR A 313 -0.72 10.81 -6.50
CA THR A 313 -0.60 12.20 -6.00
C THR A 313 -1.34 12.43 -4.68
N THR A 314 -2.09 11.46 -4.19
CA THR A 314 -2.83 11.54 -2.91
C THR A 314 -1.93 12.02 -1.77
N PRO A 315 -2.24 13.14 -1.10
CA PRO A 315 -1.45 13.63 0.03
C PRO A 315 -1.28 12.56 1.13
N ASN A 316 -0.07 12.40 1.64
CA ASN A 316 0.29 11.41 2.66
C ASN A 316 0.06 9.93 2.28
N GLY A 317 -0.22 9.64 1.03
CA GLY A 317 -0.34 8.27 0.52
C GLY A 317 1.03 7.56 0.47
N LEU A 318 1.04 6.27 0.79
CA LEU A 318 2.27 5.46 0.81
C LEU A 318 2.87 5.24 -0.57
N SER A 319 2.02 5.19 -1.62
CA SER A 319 2.45 5.10 -3.02
C SER A 319 2.58 6.45 -3.72
N THR A 320 2.45 7.55 -3.00
CA THR A 320 2.57 8.90 -3.57
C THR A 320 4.02 9.22 -3.92
N ILE A 321 4.25 9.74 -5.12
CA ILE A 321 5.55 10.00 -5.72
C ILE A 321 5.54 11.25 -6.58
N GLY A 322 6.70 11.83 -6.85
CA GLY A 322 6.89 12.78 -7.94
C GLY A 322 6.96 12.07 -9.29
N TRP A 323 7.82 11.05 -9.37
CA TRP A 323 8.03 10.21 -10.57
C TRP A 323 8.21 8.74 -10.15
N ASP A 324 7.75 7.83 -10.99
CA ASP A 324 8.02 6.40 -10.80
C ASP A 324 9.44 6.00 -11.25
N ASP A 325 9.76 4.71 -11.17
CA ASP A 325 11.09 4.18 -11.52
C ASP A 325 11.33 4.03 -13.04
N GLU A 326 10.42 4.59 -13.86
CA GLU A 326 10.54 4.79 -15.31
C GLU A 326 10.48 6.27 -15.71
N GLY A 327 10.57 7.17 -14.74
CA GLY A 327 10.53 8.61 -14.95
C GLY A 327 9.15 9.17 -15.28
N VAL A 328 8.09 8.42 -15.04
CA VAL A 328 6.70 8.84 -15.28
C VAL A 328 6.18 9.63 -14.10
N ALA A 329 5.67 10.84 -14.34
CA ALA A 329 5.11 11.69 -13.30
C ALA A 329 3.85 11.08 -12.67
N GLY A 330 3.70 11.28 -11.34
CA GLY A 330 2.50 10.90 -10.61
C GLY A 330 1.24 11.53 -11.21
N GLN A 331 0.16 10.76 -11.29
CA GLN A 331 -1.14 11.17 -11.84
C GLN A 331 -2.28 10.39 -11.19
N GLU A 332 -3.51 10.84 -11.43
CA GLU A 332 -4.75 10.19 -11.03
C GLU A 332 -5.51 9.72 -12.28
N TRP A 333 -6.19 8.57 -12.18
CA TRP A 333 -7.05 8.02 -13.24
C TRP A 333 -8.18 7.15 -12.67
N ASP A 334 -9.26 7.00 -13.44
CA ASP A 334 -10.35 6.10 -13.07
C ASP A 334 -9.96 4.63 -13.37
N ILE A 335 -10.21 3.74 -12.40
CA ILE A 335 -10.11 2.29 -12.54
C ILE A 335 -11.50 1.71 -12.72
N VAL A 336 -12.44 2.05 -11.82
CA VAL A 336 -13.85 1.73 -11.94
C VAL A 336 -14.65 3.02 -11.92
N LYS A 337 -15.57 3.17 -12.85
CA LYS A 337 -16.45 4.34 -12.94
C LYS A 337 -17.89 3.89 -13.16
N ASP A 338 -18.82 4.43 -12.35
CA ASP A 338 -20.24 4.04 -12.37
C ASP A 338 -20.41 2.50 -12.30
N GLY A 339 -19.57 1.82 -11.51
CA GLY A 339 -19.54 0.38 -11.37
C GLY A 339 -18.88 -0.39 -12.52
N VAL A 340 -18.43 0.26 -13.59
CA VAL A 340 -17.83 -0.40 -14.77
C VAL A 340 -16.31 -0.29 -14.72
N LEU A 341 -15.59 -1.38 -15.02
CA LEU A 341 -14.14 -1.39 -15.19
C LEU A 341 -13.74 -0.54 -16.42
N VAL A 342 -13.01 0.55 -16.21
CA VAL A 342 -12.61 1.49 -17.27
C VAL A 342 -11.09 1.68 -17.39
N GLY A 343 -10.29 1.16 -16.44
CA GLY A 343 -8.84 1.35 -16.46
C GLY A 343 -8.08 0.29 -15.68
N TYR A 344 -6.78 0.29 -15.90
CA TYR A 344 -5.80 -0.55 -15.22
C TYR A 344 -4.66 0.30 -14.68
N GLN A 345 -3.84 -0.30 -13.82
CA GLN A 345 -2.57 0.22 -13.36
C GLN A 345 -1.49 -0.28 -14.32
N VAL A 346 -0.68 0.63 -14.89
CA VAL A 346 0.26 0.29 -15.97
C VAL A 346 1.60 1.00 -15.82
N ASP A 347 2.68 0.31 -16.18
CA ASP A 347 4.00 0.86 -16.48
C ASP A 347 4.10 1.29 -17.96
N ARG A 348 5.28 1.74 -18.42
CA ARG A 348 5.45 2.21 -19.80
C ARG A 348 5.35 1.10 -20.84
N ASN A 349 5.86 -0.10 -20.53
CA ASN A 349 5.78 -1.23 -21.44
C ASN A 349 4.33 -1.74 -21.58
N MET A 350 3.63 -1.91 -20.45
CA MET A 350 2.22 -2.34 -20.42
C MET A 350 1.31 -1.31 -21.14
N ALA A 351 1.57 -0.02 -20.91
CA ALA A 351 0.84 1.05 -21.59
C ALA A 351 1.00 0.95 -23.13
N ARG A 352 2.23 0.76 -23.61
CA ARG A 352 2.53 0.61 -25.03
C ARG A 352 1.90 -0.63 -25.63
N LEU A 353 2.01 -1.76 -24.95
CA LEU A 353 1.42 -3.05 -25.34
C LEU A 353 -0.11 -2.94 -25.55
N ARG A 354 -0.76 -2.07 -24.81
CA ARG A 354 -2.22 -1.84 -24.88
C ARG A 354 -2.63 -0.64 -25.73
N GLY A 355 -1.69 -0.02 -26.41
CA GLY A 355 -1.97 1.15 -27.24
C GLY A 355 -2.43 2.39 -26.45
N LEU A 356 -2.11 2.43 -25.16
CA LEU A 356 -2.38 3.60 -24.34
C LEU A 356 -1.39 4.71 -24.67
N PRO A 357 -1.81 5.97 -24.62
CA PRO A 357 -0.94 7.10 -25.01
C PRO A 357 0.20 7.33 -24.01
N ARG A 358 0.06 6.86 -22.75
CA ARG A 358 0.99 7.09 -21.65
C ARG A 358 0.82 6.05 -20.55
N SER A 359 1.90 5.78 -19.79
CA SER A 359 1.85 5.09 -18.48
C SER A 359 1.15 5.95 -17.42
N ASN A 360 0.63 5.33 -16.37
CA ASN A 360 0.10 6.05 -15.23
C ASN A 360 1.01 6.03 -13.99
N GLY A 361 2.31 5.73 -14.19
CA GLY A 361 3.33 5.87 -13.16
C GLY A 361 3.35 4.73 -12.17
N CYS A 362 3.18 3.49 -12.64
CA CYS A 362 3.10 2.32 -11.77
C CYS A 362 4.36 1.44 -11.75
N ALA A 363 5.50 1.88 -12.28
CA ALA A 363 6.76 1.17 -12.15
C ALA A 363 7.42 1.44 -10.80
N PHE A 364 7.84 0.40 -10.07
CA PHE A 364 8.51 0.54 -8.78
C PHE A 364 9.40 -0.65 -8.48
N ALA A 365 10.55 -0.39 -7.86
CA ALA A 365 11.40 -1.37 -7.21
C ALA A 365 11.62 -1.00 -5.75
N ASP A 366 11.71 -1.99 -4.87
CA ASP A 366 11.85 -1.82 -3.43
C ASP A 366 13.31 -1.75 -2.95
N SER A 367 14.26 -1.86 -3.88
CA SER A 367 15.69 -1.72 -3.57
C SER A 367 16.46 -1.31 -4.82
N PRO A 368 17.67 -0.73 -4.66
CA PRO A 368 18.53 -0.44 -5.80
C PRO A 368 18.94 -1.69 -6.59
N GLY A 369 18.91 -2.87 -5.95
CA GLY A 369 19.27 -4.15 -6.56
C GLY A 369 18.15 -4.83 -7.36
N HIS A 370 16.94 -4.31 -7.33
CA HIS A 370 15.80 -4.93 -8.00
C HIS A 370 15.36 -4.20 -9.26
N VAL A 371 14.92 -5.00 -10.25
CA VAL A 371 14.32 -4.45 -11.47
C VAL A 371 12.94 -3.85 -11.15
N PRO A 372 12.62 -2.64 -11.66
CA PRO A 372 11.28 -2.09 -11.54
C PRO A 372 10.25 -2.99 -12.22
N VAL A 373 9.16 -3.26 -11.51
CA VAL A 373 8.00 -3.99 -12.01
C VAL A 373 6.75 -3.13 -11.82
N GLN A 374 5.67 -3.47 -12.53
CA GLN A 374 4.41 -2.77 -12.33
C GLN A 374 3.89 -3.02 -10.92
N ARG A 375 3.58 -1.93 -10.19
CA ARG A 375 3.09 -1.98 -8.80
C ARG A 375 1.84 -1.13 -8.63
N MET A 376 1.11 -1.45 -7.55
CA MET A 376 -0.13 -0.78 -7.20
C MET A 376 0.08 0.69 -6.80
N ALA A 377 -0.78 1.57 -7.30
CA ALA A 377 -0.93 2.95 -6.82
C ALA A 377 -1.73 3.02 -5.51
N ASN A 378 -2.01 4.23 -5.01
CA ASN A 378 -3.06 4.40 -4.01
C ASN A 378 -4.41 4.17 -4.70
N VAL A 379 -5.00 2.99 -4.52
CA VAL A 379 -6.29 2.61 -5.13
C VAL A 379 -7.39 2.89 -4.13
N SER A 380 -8.28 3.83 -4.45
CA SER A 380 -9.21 4.39 -3.46
C SER A 380 -10.64 4.46 -3.95
N LEU A 381 -11.61 4.17 -3.07
CA LEU A 381 -13.02 4.40 -3.28
C LEU A 381 -13.33 5.88 -3.01
N ARG A 382 -13.91 6.58 -3.98
CA ARG A 382 -14.29 7.97 -3.82
C ARG A 382 -15.48 8.12 -2.87
N PRO A 383 -15.44 9.07 -1.92
CA PRO A 383 -16.62 9.39 -1.08
C PRO A 383 -17.71 10.05 -1.92
N THR A 384 -18.95 9.86 -1.52
CA THR A 384 -20.08 10.59 -2.10
C THR A 384 -20.01 12.06 -1.64
N PRO A 385 -20.01 13.06 -2.54
CA PRO A 385 -20.17 14.45 -2.14
C PRO A 385 -21.46 14.62 -1.31
N ASP A 386 -21.37 15.31 -0.18
CA ASP A 386 -22.50 15.49 0.76
C ASP A 386 -23.13 14.16 1.23
N GLY A 387 -22.39 13.05 1.16
CA GLY A 387 -22.83 11.73 1.58
C GLY A 387 -22.98 11.61 3.09
N PRO A 388 -23.70 10.55 3.56
CA PRO A 388 -24.02 10.37 4.96
C PRO A 388 -22.76 10.09 5.83
N SER A 389 -22.87 10.40 7.11
CA SER A 389 -21.94 9.97 8.16
C SER A 389 -22.08 8.47 8.45
N THR A 390 -21.12 7.89 9.18
CA THR A 390 -21.19 6.50 9.62
C THR A 390 -22.44 6.23 10.47
N ASP A 391 -22.79 7.14 11.39
CA ASP A 391 -23.98 7.00 12.23
C ASP A 391 -25.28 7.04 11.43
N GLU A 392 -25.37 7.89 10.41
CA GLU A 392 -26.53 7.92 9.52
C GLU A 392 -26.65 6.64 8.67
N ILE A 393 -25.53 6.06 8.23
CA ILE A 393 -25.52 4.78 7.52
C ILE A 393 -26.00 3.66 8.44
N ILE A 394 -25.50 3.59 9.68
CA ILE A 394 -25.92 2.62 10.70
C ILE A 394 -27.41 2.82 11.01
N GLY A 395 -27.88 4.07 11.15
CA GLY A 395 -29.26 4.43 11.39
C GLY A 395 -30.25 3.92 10.34
N GLY A 396 -29.77 3.67 9.12
CA GLY A 396 -30.55 3.09 8.02
C GLY A 396 -30.61 1.57 7.96
N VAL A 397 -30.02 0.84 8.93
CA VAL A 397 -29.93 -0.62 8.94
C VAL A 397 -30.84 -1.20 10.03
N GLU A 398 -31.85 -2.00 9.65
CA GLU A 398 -32.74 -2.67 10.61
C GLU A 398 -32.00 -3.82 11.34
N ARG A 399 -31.29 -4.68 10.58
CA ARG A 399 -30.51 -5.80 11.10
C ARG A 399 -29.21 -5.94 10.32
N GLY A 400 -28.09 -5.77 10.99
CA GLY A 400 -26.79 -5.82 10.31
C GLY A 400 -25.61 -5.97 11.27
N ILE A 401 -24.41 -5.80 10.70
CA ILE A 401 -23.15 -5.83 11.43
C ILE A 401 -22.31 -4.64 10.99
N TYR A 402 -21.80 -3.87 11.95
CA TYR A 402 -20.76 -2.88 11.73
C TYR A 402 -19.37 -3.50 11.92
N VAL A 403 -18.52 -3.43 10.90
CA VAL A 403 -17.21 -4.08 10.82
C VAL A 403 -16.13 -3.04 10.93
N VAL A 404 -15.21 -3.18 11.90
CA VAL A 404 -14.14 -2.22 12.19
C VAL A 404 -12.78 -2.92 12.31
N GLY A 405 -11.75 -2.35 11.68
CA GLY A 405 -10.37 -2.83 11.67
C GLY A 405 -10.19 -4.10 10.84
N ASP A 406 -9.12 -4.18 10.11
CA ASP A 406 -8.71 -5.39 9.39
C ASP A 406 -8.05 -6.41 10.35
N LYS A 407 -8.11 -7.70 10.00
CA LYS A 407 -7.43 -8.75 10.77
C LYS A 407 -6.81 -9.80 9.85
N SER A 408 -7.59 -10.76 9.39
CA SER A 408 -7.13 -11.82 8.50
C SER A 408 -8.00 -11.92 7.25
N TRP A 409 -7.40 -12.41 6.19
CA TRP A 409 -8.08 -12.54 4.91
C TRP A 409 -7.63 -13.78 4.14
N SER A 410 -8.46 -14.19 3.21
CA SER A 410 -8.15 -15.17 2.18
C SER A 410 -8.81 -14.73 0.89
N ILE A 411 -8.11 -14.86 -0.22
CA ILE A 411 -8.62 -14.58 -1.56
C ILE A 411 -8.02 -15.58 -2.54
N ASP A 412 -8.79 -15.96 -3.56
CA ASP A 412 -8.31 -16.89 -4.57
C ASP A 412 -7.28 -16.25 -5.53
N MET A 413 -6.62 -17.09 -6.32
CA MET A 413 -5.57 -16.69 -7.25
C MET A 413 -6.08 -15.76 -8.37
N GLN A 414 -7.39 -15.73 -8.63
CA GLN A 414 -8.01 -14.85 -9.62
C GLN A 414 -8.52 -13.53 -9.04
N ARG A 415 -8.41 -13.35 -7.71
CA ARG A 415 -8.95 -12.17 -6.98
C ARG A 415 -10.48 -12.08 -7.05
N TYR A 416 -11.15 -13.24 -7.17
CA TYR A 416 -12.58 -13.31 -7.39
C TYR A 416 -13.37 -13.77 -6.16
N ASN A 417 -12.93 -14.83 -5.47
CA ASN A 417 -13.58 -15.32 -4.25
C ASN A 417 -12.75 -14.94 -3.03
N PHE A 418 -13.37 -14.32 -2.03
CA PHE A 418 -12.68 -13.91 -0.83
C PHE A 418 -13.45 -14.17 0.46
N GLN A 419 -12.71 -14.22 1.57
CA GLN A 419 -13.20 -14.21 2.94
C GLN A 419 -12.34 -13.25 3.76
N PHE A 420 -12.99 -12.30 4.47
CA PHE A 420 -12.32 -11.34 5.32
C PHE A 420 -12.86 -11.40 6.75
N THR A 421 -12.00 -11.01 7.70
CA THR A 421 -12.35 -10.83 9.09
C THR A 421 -12.04 -9.39 9.51
N GLY A 422 -12.32 -9.05 10.77
CA GLY A 422 -12.06 -7.74 11.34
C GLY A 422 -11.58 -7.82 12.79
N GLN A 423 -11.24 -6.69 13.36
CA GLN A 423 -10.87 -6.60 14.76
C GLN A 423 -12.08 -6.54 15.68
N ARG A 424 -13.12 -5.81 15.26
CA ARG A 424 -14.35 -5.57 16.02
C ARG A 424 -15.55 -5.71 15.10
N PHE A 425 -16.61 -6.28 15.64
CA PHE A 425 -17.88 -6.43 14.95
C PHE A 425 -18.98 -6.02 15.91
N TYR A 426 -19.84 -5.10 15.51
CA TYR A 426 -20.96 -4.67 16.33
C TYR A 426 -22.26 -5.11 15.65
N ARG A 427 -23.15 -5.71 16.42
CA ARG A 427 -24.50 -5.99 15.97
C ARG A 427 -25.26 -4.67 15.79
N ILE A 428 -25.95 -4.53 14.68
CA ILE A 428 -26.89 -3.44 14.43
C ILE A 428 -28.31 -3.98 14.57
N GLU A 429 -29.12 -3.33 15.40
CA GLU A 429 -30.55 -3.60 15.59
C GLU A 429 -31.30 -2.26 15.57
N ASP A 430 -32.31 -2.16 14.69
CA ASP A 430 -33.14 -0.96 14.53
C ASP A 430 -32.31 0.34 14.44
N GLY A 431 -31.27 0.34 13.64
CA GLY A 431 -30.41 1.51 13.42
C GLY A 431 -29.45 1.85 14.57
N LYS A 432 -29.20 0.94 15.51
CA LYS A 432 -28.34 1.17 16.68
C LYS A 432 -27.36 0.04 16.89
N LEU A 433 -26.17 0.37 17.41
CA LEU A 433 -25.19 -0.64 17.84
C LEU A 433 -25.69 -1.32 19.12
N ALA A 434 -25.75 -2.65 19.11
CA ALA A 434 -26.28 -3.50 20.17
C ALA A 434 -25.22 -4.46 20.76
N GLY A 435 -23.99 -3.98 20.94
CA GLY A 435 -22.86 -4.72 21.51
C GLY A 435 -22.01 -5.45 20.47
N GLN A 436 -20.84 -5.90 20.89
CA GLN A 436 -19.89 -6.59 20.02
C GLN A 436 -20.31 -8.04 19.76
N LEU A 437 -19.86 -8.53 18.61
CA LEU A 437 -19.90 -9.94 18.20
C LEU A 437 -18.46 -10.46 18.01
N ARG A 438 -18.26 -11.78 18.15
CA ARG A 438 -16.99 -12.45 17.80
C ARG A 438 -17.21 -13.57 16.79
N ASP A 439 -16.12 -14.15 16.36
CA ASP A 439 -16.07 -15.29 15.42
C ASP A 439 -16.68 -14.97 14.05
N VAL A 440 -16.60 -13.70 13.63
CA VAL A 440 -17.22 -13.20 12.40
C VAL A 440 -16.22 -13.25 11.24
N ALA A 441 -16.65 -13.82 10.13
CA ALA A 441 -16.05 -13.61 8.81
C ALA A 441 -17.14 -13.31 7.79
N TYR A 442 -16.85 -12.50 6.79
CA TYR A 442 -17.74 -12.30 5.65
C TYR A 442 -17.07 -12.78 4.37
N GLN A 443 -17.88 -13.36 3.48
CA GLN A 443 -17.39 -13.91 2.22
C GLN A 443 -18.31 -13.53 1.06
N ALA A 444 -17.71 -13.38 -0.12
CA ALA A 444 -18.44 -13.13 -1.36
C ALA A 444 -17.56 -13.43 -2.58
N THR A 445 -18.17 -13.40 -3.77
CA THR A 445 -17.44 -13.08 -4.99
C THR A 445 -17.22 -11.56 -5.10
N THR A 446 -16.16 -11.15 -5.76
CA THR A 446 -15.82 -9.71 -5.88
C THR A 446 -16.96 -8.92 -6.50
N THR A 447 -17.54 -9.39 -7.61
CA THR A 447 -18.61 -8.66 -8.30
C THR A 447 -19.91 -8.62 -7.53
N ASP A 448 -20.26 -9.70 -6.82
CA ASP A 448 -21.46 -9.74 -5.99
C ASP A 448 -21.33 -8.82 -4.79
N PHE A 449 -20.16 -8.79 -4.14
CA PHE A 449 -19.89 -7.91 -3.02
C PHE A 449 -20.00 -6.44 -3.43
N TRP A 450 -19.22 -6.01 -4.41
CA TRP A 450 -19.28 -4.62 -4.88
C TRP A 450 -20.62 -4.26 -5.53
N GLY A 451 -21.31 -5.25 -6.12
CA GLY A 451 -22.67 -5.11 -6.62
C GLY A 451 -23.72 -4.86 -5.54
N SER A 452 -23.50 -5.38 -4.33
CA SER A 452 -24.39 -5.18 -3.17
C SER A 452 -24.20 -3.84 -2.44
N MET A 453 -23.23 -3.02 -2.86
CA MET A 453 -22.96 -1.71 -2.25
C MET A 453 -24.13 -0.77 -2.50
N SER A 454 -24.84 -0.40 -1.43
CA SER A 454 -26.07 0.41 -1.47
C SER A 454 -25.90 1.83 -0.95
N VAL A 455 -24.90 2.09 -0.11
CA VAL A 455 -24.59 3.43 0.42
C VAL A 455 -23.08 3.63 0.48
N VAL A 456 -22.63 4.82 0.12
CA VAL A 456 -21.25 5.28 0.24
C VAL A 456 -21.25 6.57 1.06
N GLY A 457 -20.46 6.59 2.13
CA GLY A 457 -20.36 7.72 3.05
C GLY A 457 -19.73 8.97 2.43
N GLY A 458 -19.91 10.07 3.13
CA GLY A 458 -19.33 11.36 2.74
C GLY A 458 -17.86 11.50 3.07
N PRO A 459 -17.23 12.62 2.64
CA PRO A 459 -15.80 12.91 2.89
C PRO A 459 -15.41 12.89 4.38
N GLN A 460 -16.33 13.19 5.28
CA GLN A 460 -16.11 13.17 6.74
C GLN A 460 -15.86 11.76 7.30
N THR A 461 -16.20 10.71 6.55
CA THR A 461 -15.96 9.31 6.93
C THR A 461 -14.73 8.72 6.25
N TYR A 462 -14.05 9.49 5.40
CA TYR A 462 -12.93 9.00 4.59
C TYR A 462 -11.65 8.85 5.43
N VAL A 463 -11.02 7.69 5.34
CA VAL A 463 -9.71 7.41 5.93
C VAL A 463 -8.81 6.78 4.87
N LEU A 464 -7.54 7.20 4.86
CA LEU A 464 -6.52 6.65 3.97
C LEU A 464 -5.82 5.47 4.68
N GLY A 465 -6.33 4.26 4.51
CA GLY A 465 -5.72 3.02 5.01
C GLY A 465 -4.54 2.55 4.17
N GLY A 466 -3.91 1.44 4.52
CA GLY A 466 -2.82 0.90 3.72
C GLY A 466 -1.90 -0.08 4.44
N ALA A 467 -0.85 -0.53 3.73
CA ALA A 467 0.18 -1.43 4.22
C ALA A 467 1.55 -1.09 3.64
N PHE A 468 2.62 -1.43 4.40
CA PHE A 468 4.02 -1.26 3.94
C PHE A 468 4.52 -2.42 3.07
N ASN A 469 3.89 -3.58 3.15
CA ASN A 469 4.43 -4.87 2.72
C ASN A 469 3.58 -5.58 1.67
N CYS A 470 2.97 -4.86 0.73
CA CYS A 470 2.30 -5.48 -0.40
C CYS A 470 3.32 -6.21 -1.29
N GLY A 471 3.24 -7.55 -1.31
CA GLY A 471 4.19 -8.42 -2.02
C GLY A 471 3.86 -8.65 -3.49
N LYS A 472 4.88 -8.78 -4.34
CA LYS A 472 4.78 -9.16 -5.76
C LYS A 472 6.12 -9.64 -6.31
N ALA A 473 6.11 -10.24 -7.49
CA ALA A 473 7.26 -10.69 -8.29
C ALA A 473 8.06 -11.87 -7.74
N GLN A 474 8.98 -12.38 -8.57
CA GLN A 474 9.98 -13.39 -8.25
C GLN A 474 11.33 -12.98 -8.87
N PRO A 475 12.36 -12.68 -8.04
CA PRO A 475 12.34 -12.66 -6.57
C PRO A 475 11.34 -11.66 -6.00
N GLY A 476 10.85 -11.93 -4.77
CA GLY A 476 9.82 -11.14 -4.11
C GLY A 476 10.25 -9.71 -3.84
N GLN A 477 9.38 -8.76 -4.16
CA GLN A 477 9.51 -7.34 -3.87
C GLN A 477 8.31 -6.87 -3.05
N THR A 478 8.49 -5.86 -2.20
CA THR A 478 7.42 -5.26 -1.41
C THR A 478 7.22 -3.80 -1.76
N ALA A 479 5.97 -3.34 -1.85
CA ALA A 479 5.66 -1.94 -2.06
C ALA A 479 4.70 -1.42 -0.99
N PRO A 480 4.94 -0.22 -0.46
CA PRO A 480 3.99 0.47 0.40
C PRO A 480 2.86 1.04 -0.45
N VAL A 481 1.62 0.77 -0.03
CA VAL A 481 0.41 1.16 -0.76
C VAL A 481 -0.65 1.70 0.19
N SER A 482 -1.40 2.71 -0.25
CA SER A 482 -2.56 3.22 0.48
C SER A 482 -3.85 2.98 -0.29
N HIS A 483 -4.95 2.85 0.47
CA HIS A 483 -6.30 2.69 -0.03
C HIS A 483 -7.23 3.56 0.81
N GLY A 484 -7.63 4.67 0.25
CA GLY A 484 -8.60 5.54 0.89
C GLY A 484 -10.03 5.08 0.61
N CYS A 485 -10.87 5.14 1.61
CA CYS A 485 -12.29 4.89 1.44
C CYS A 485 -13.12 5.56 2.53
N PRO A 486 -14.38 5.91 2.25
CA PRO A 486 -15.38 6.24 3.25
C PRO A 486 -15.99 4.97 3.85
N THR A 487 -16.78 5.10 4.92
CA THR A 487 -17.69 4.05 5.36
C THR A 487 -18.67 3.69 4.25
N ALA A 488 -18.93 2.39 4.06
CA ALA A 488 -19.89 1.95 3.05
C ALA A 488 -20.80 0.84 3.58
N ARG A 489 -22.03 0.76 3.03
CA ARG A 489 -22.99 -0.30 3.31
C ARG A 489 -23.11 -1.27 2.14
N PHE A 490 -23.15 -2.55 2.48
CA PHE A 490 -23.33 -3.67 1.57
C PHE A 490 -24.50 -4.53 2.03
N ASP A 491 -25.47 -4.75 1.16
CA ASP A 491 -26.70 -5.43 1.53
C ASP A 491 -26.56 -6.94 1.38
N GLN A 492 -27.09 -7.68 2.36
CA GLN A 492 -27.26 -9.14 2.33
C GLN A 492 -25.98 -9.93 2.01
N VAL A 493 -24.86 -9.53 2.63
CA VAL A 493 -23.58 -10.25 2.52
C VAL A 493 -23.61 -11.53 3.37
N SER A 494 -22.97 -12.59 2.88
CA SER A 494 -22.84 -13.85 3.62
C SER A 494 -21.84 -13.71 4.77
N VAL A 495 -22.29 -13.99 5.97
CA VAL A 495 -21.49 -14.01 7.19
C VAL A 495 -21.40 -15.42 7.74
N LEU A 496 -20.20 -15.80 8.11
CA LEU A 496 -19.83 -17.12 8.66
C LEU A 496 -19.48 -16.98 10.14
N ASN A 497 -19.71 -18.08 10.87
CA ASN A 497 -19.15 -18.27 12.21
C ASN A 497 -17.85 -19.09 12.09
N THR A 498 -16.71 -18.45 12.35
CA THR A 498 -15.38 -19.06 12.12
C THR A 498 -15.09 -20.26 13.04
N VAL A 499 -15.74 -20.38 14.19
CA VAL A 499 -15.61 -21.52 15.10
C VAL A 499 -16.40 -22.72 14.57
N GLN A 500 -17.61 -22.50 14.07
CA GLN A 500 -18.44 -23.56 13.47
C GLN A 500 -17.82 -24.11 12.19
N GLU A 501 -17.28 -23.22 11.32
CA GLU A 501 -16.57 -23.63 10.11
C GLU A 501 -15.28 -24.42 10.42
N ALA A 502 -14.62 -24.15 11.54
CA ALA A 502 -13.47 -24.93 12.00
C ALA A 502 -13.84 -26.29 12.63
N GLY A 503 -15.13 -26.65 12.68
CA GLY A 503 -15.61 -27.91 13.24
C GLY A 503 -15.49 -27.99 14.77
N ARG A 504 -15.55 -26.87 15.46
CA ARG A 504 -15.44 -26.76 16.92
C ARG A 504 -16.75 -26.34 17.57
#